data_0d7cace8fad3d4753761e3cef87b1b0f
#
_entry.id   0d7cace8fad3d4753761e3cef87b1b0f
#
_cell.length_a   1.000
_cell.length_b   1.000
_cell.length_c   1.000
_cell.angle_alpha   90.00
_cell.angle_beta   90.00
_cell.angle_gamma   90.00
#
_symmetry.space_group_name_H-M   'P 1'
#
loop_
_entity.id
_entity.type
_entity.pdbx_description
1 polymer ?
#
loop_
_entity_poly.entity_id
_entity_poly.type
_entity_poly.pdbx_seq_one_letter_code
_entity_poly.pdbx_strand_id
1 'polypeptide(L)'
;MRRKVFSALMCAAMVTSLFAGCGSSDSSTTASNSGSTTGDGTEAAAEDAVEDATESAESEVVTNTFGDPNGTHLEMWTFVELHGQHYGKMAEVWNEEHPDQTIEITCTTYPYSDMHTKLLTALQAGTGAPDICDVEVGQFPNVVAGLDQWLVPLDDYAAPYMETMVKARMDTYAGEDGHYYGAPYHVGATVMYYNVAAMAEAMGISEDEVTAKIDSVVTWDDYQALGDEYVAAIGEEGKYFTSVDTGGTDWLWLAMAEYGDDWTGGFDDPANVQLDSVQKMLEMQQSWLDSGFAEVSPDGHVDLEAGFQNILDHNIVSFPKALWYMSRFTNYMPEESGNWYIAKCPVFEAGQKCSVGIGGTGTVVTQQSANTDLAAEFLCWAKMSDEGEKNIWDTLGFDVCNTACWTDDAFAHDDSNQYNAYFRNYPYDVLNSIGMDNIGKISVVAISPTIN
;
A
#
# COMPACT_ATOMS: atom_id res chain seq x y z
N MET A 1 -25.62 37.01 11.91
CA MET A 1 -24.81 37.86 11.03
C MET A 1 -23.37 38.10 11.56
N ARG A 2 -22.72 37.10 12.20
CA ARG A 2 -21.34 37.23 12.72
C ARG A 2 -20.40 36.07 12.33
N ARG A 3 -20.84 35.14 11.47
CA ARG A 3 -20.03 33.98 11.01
C ARG A 3 -19.54 34.05 9.56
N LYS A 4 -19.86 35.11 8.81
CA LYS A 4 -19.45 35.25 7.40
C LYS A 4 -18.27 36.22 7.17
N VAL A 5 -17.67 36.78 8.21
CA VAL A 5 -16.57 37.75 8.10
C VAL A 5 -15.20 37.10 8.34
N PHE A 6 -15.13 35.89 8.94
CA PHE A 6 -13.85 35.23 9.21
C PHE A 6 -13.27 34.45 8.03
N SER A 7 -14.09 33.97 7.10
CA SER A 7 -13.60 33.25 5.91
C SER A 7 -12.98 34.15 4.81
N ALA A 8 -13.27 35.43 4.81
CA ALA A 8 -12.74 36.34 3.79
C ALA A 8 -11.34 36.93 4.12
N LEU A 9 -10.87 36.78 5.36
CA LEU A 9 -9.55 37.31 5.75
C LEU A 9 -8.42 36.28 5.62
N MET A 10 -8.72 34.99 5.50
CA MET A 10 -7.68 33.96 5.31
C MET A 10 -7.24 33.79 3.86
N CYS A 11 -8.06 34.12 2.89
CA CYS A 11 -7.68 34.08 1.46
C CYS A 11 -6.82 35.24 0.97
N ALA A 12 -6.63 36.31 1.76
CA ALA A 12 -5.86 37.48 1.34
C ALA A 12 -4.37 37.43 1.77
N ALA A 13 -3.98 36.48 2.61
CA ALA A 13 -2.61 36.36 3.12
C ALA A 13 -1.69 35.46 2.26
N MET A 14 -2.21 34.70 1.31
CA MET A 14 -1.42 33.77 0.50
C MET A 14 -0.97 34.29 -0.87
N VAL A 15 -1.26 35.53 -1.25
CA VAL A 15 -0.94 36.06 -2.59
C VAL A 15 0.27 37.02 -2.58
N THR A 16 0.90 37.31 -1.44
CA THR A 16 1.97 38.33 -1.38
C THR A 16 3.41 37.81 -1.21
N SER A 17 3.65 36.48 -1.30
CA SER A 17 5.02 35.94 -1.15
C SER A 17 5.71 35.45 -2.45
N LEU A 18 5.18 35.76 -3.63
CA LEU A 18 5.71 35.25 -4.91
C LEU A 18 6.46 36.26 -5.77
N PHE A 19 6.87 37.41 -5.25
CA PHE A 19 7.69 38.37 -6.02
C PHE A 19 8.77 39.03 -5.15
N ALA A 20 9.93 38.36 -4.97
CA ALA A 20 11.21 38.99 -4.78
C ALA A 20 12.34 37.95 -4.75
N GLY A 21 13.17 37.92 -5.79
CA GLY A 21 14.42 37.15 -5.73
C GLY A 21 15.08 36.86 -7.06
N CYS A 22 15.40 37.90 -7.80
CA CYS A 22 16.45 37.83 -8.83
C CYS A 22 17.61 38.74 -8.42
N GLY A 23 18.84 38.24 -8.32
CA GLY A 23 20.02 39.05 -8.09
C GLY A 23 21.25 38.24 -7.67
N SER A 24 22.11 38.07 -8.59
CA SER A 24 23.39 37.42 -8.75
C SER A 24 24.48 37.66 -7.70
N SER A 25 25.37 36.66 -7.64
CA SER A 25 26.84 36.65 -7.62
C SER A 25 27.63 36.65 -6.31
N ASP A 26 28.48 35.63 -6.25
CA ASP A 26 29.89 35.52 -5.84
C ASP A 26 30.32 35.38 -4.39
N SER A 27 31.00 34.27 -4.24
CA SER A 27 32.31 33.98 -3.60
C SER A 27 32.45 33.84 -2.08
N SER A 28 32.85 32.61 -1.76
CA SER A 28 34.01 32.23 -0.91
C SER A 28 33.98 32.33 0.61
N THR A 29 34.36 31.22 1.17
CA THR A 29 35.24 30.92 2.32
C THR A 29 34.71 30.85 3.74
N THR A 30 34.83 29.61 4.23
CA THR A 30 35.39 29.13 5.51
C THR A 30 34.84 29.53 6.88
N ALA A 31 34.65 28.45 7.61
CA ALA A 31 35.02 28.19 9.02
C ALA A 31 34.01 28.49 10.16
N SER A 32 33.61 27.35 10.74
CA SER A 32 33.56 27.03 12.19
C SER A 32 32.88 27.99 13.19
N ASN A 33 31.99 27.47 13.91
CA ASN A 33 31.99 27.18 15.35
C ASN A 33 30.67 27.46 16.09
N SER A 34 30.21 26.47 16.76
CA SER A 34 29.50 26.37 18.04
C SER A 34 28.59 27.51 18.52
N GLY A 35 27.39 27.11 18.94
CA GLY A 35 26.61 27.90 19.89
C GLY A 35 25.16 27.48 20.02
N SER A 36 24.88 26.69 21.06
CA SER A 36 23.57 26.44 21.67
C SER A 36 22.70 27.67 21.83
N THR A 37 21.40 27.59 21.53
CA THR A 37 20.31 27.97 22.49
C THR A 37 18.91 27.73 21.89
N THR A 38 18.17 26.93 22.60
CA THR A 38 16.70 26.97 22.94
C THR A 38 15.81 27.94 22.15
N GLY A 39 14.68 27.38 21.69
CA GLY A 39 13.43 28.11 21.68
C GLY A 39 12.49 27.84 20.53
N ASP A 40 11.46 27.12 20.88
CA ASP A 40 10.07 27.37 20.52
C ASP A 40 9.53 26.93 19.15
N GLY A 41 8.39 26.27 19.28
CA GLY A 41 7.67 25.50 18.31
C GLY A 41 7.23 26.23 17.05
N THR A 42 7.17 25.43 16.04
CA THR A 42 6.27 25.66 14.91
C THR A 42 5.75 24.30 14.42
N GLU A 43 4.43 24.22 14.42
CA GLU A 43 3.66 23.20 13.72
C GLU A 43 4.22 23.03 12.31
N ALA A 44 4.75 21.86 12.03
CA ALA A 44 4.94 21.38 10.66
C ALA A 44 3.81 20.41 10.40
N ALA A 45 3.03 20.70 9.38
CA ALA A 45 1.98 19.87 8.84
C ALA A 45 2.51 18.46 8.60
N ALA A 46 1.77 17.46 9.10
CA ALA A 46 1.95 16.07 8.72
C ALA A 46 1.41 15.95 7.29
N GLU A 47 2.28 15.97 6.31
CA GLU A 47 1.99 15.57 4.95
C GLU A 47 2.37 14.10 4.80
N ASP A 48 1.35 13.31 4.47
CA ASP A 48 1.37 11.98 3.86
C ASP A 48 2.63 11.11 4.04
N ALA A 49 2.61 10.26 5.06
CA ALA A 49 3.45 9.07 5.11
C ALA A 49 2.56 7.82 4.96
N VAL A 50 1.94 7.67 3.79
CA VAL A 50 1.32 6.40 3.38
C VAL A 50 2.02 5.94 2.12
N GLU A 51 2.82 4.88 2.28
CA GLU A 51 3.51 4.13 1.24
C GLU A 51 4.68 4.85 0.53
N ASP A 52 5.83 4.78 1.09
CA ASP A 52 7.03 4.20 0.47
C ASP A 52 8.21 4.23 1.47
N ALA A 53 8.48 3.13 2.12
CA ALA A 53 9.69 2.95 2.94
C ALA A 53 10.96 2.82 2.10
N THR A 54 11.05 3.51 0.98
CA THR A 54 12.25 3.60 0.14
C THR A 54 12.79 5.02 -0.02
N GLU A 55 12.30 6.02 0.75
CA GLU A 55 12.85 7.38 0.71
C GLU A 55 13.75 7.69 1.90
N SER A 56 14.97 7.11 1.91
CA SER A 56 16.10 7.64 2.67
C SER A 56 17.42 7.65 1.89
N ALA A 57 17.34 7.82 0.58
CA ALA A 57 18.40 8.33 -0.29
C ALA A 57 17.70 9.09 -1.42
N GLU A 58 18.25 10.16 -1.94
CA GLU A 58 17.81 10.75 -3.20
C GLU A 58 17.75 9.64 -4.23
N SER A 59 16.56 9.03 -4.42
CA SER A 59 16.41 7.93 -5.35
C SER A 59 16.61 8.48 -6.75
N GLU A 60 17.67 8.03 -7.39
CA GLU A 60 17.95 8.40 -8.78
C GLU A 60 16.79 7.90 -9.66
N VAL A 61 16.39 8.74 -10.61
CA VAL A 61 15.45 8.32 -11.66
C VAL A 61 16.10 7.19 -12.46
N VAL A 62 15.48 6.03 -12.47
CA VAL A 62 15.96 4.84 -13.18
C VAL A 62 15.11 4.60 -14.41
N THR A 63 15.73 4.38 -15.56
CA THR A 63 15.04 4.09 -16.81
C THR A 63 15.56 2.80 -17.42
N ASN A 64 14.66 1.88 -17.71
CA ASN A 64 14.94 0.60 -18.35
C ASN A 64 14.03 0.42 -19.57
N THR A 65 14.57 -0.15 -20.66
CA THR A 65 13.81 -0.43 -21.88
C THR A 65 13.82 -1.93 -22.14
N PHE A 66 12.65 -2.48 -22.47
CA PHE A 66 12.42 -3.91 -22.65
C PHE A 66 11.63 -4.15 -23.97
N GLY A 67 11.63 -5.40 -24.43
CA GLY A 67 10.83 -5.84 -25.55
C GLY A 67 11.56 -5.73 -26.91
N ASP A 68 10.80 -5.57 -28.00
CA ASP A 68 11.33 -5.52 -29.37
C ASP A 68 11.67 -4.08 -29.79
N PRO A 69 12.94 -3.75 -30.07
CA PRO A 69 13.33 -2.39 -30.47
C PRO A 69 12.73 -1.92 -31.82
N ASN A 70 12.05 -2.83 -32.57
CA ASN A 70 11.30 -2.47 -33.76
C ASN A 70 9.78 -2.43 -33.54
N GLY A 71 9.33 -2.78 -32.34
CA GLY A 71 7.92 -2.76 -31.96
C GLY A 71 7.36 -1.35 -31.77
N THR A 72 6.08 -1.26 -31.47
CA THR A 72 5.46 0.01 -31.07
C THR A 72 6.02 0.45 -29.73
N HIS A 73 6.55 1.67 -29.69
CA HIS A 73 7.12 2.22 -28.46
C HIS A 73 6.02 2.70 -27.50
N LEU A 74 6.12 2.29 -26.23
CA LEU A 74 5.28 2.73 -25.12
C LEU A 74 6.15 3.27 -23.98
N GLU A 75 5.79 4.43 -23.46
CA GLU A 75 6.38 5.04 -22.26
C GLU A 75 5.57 4.66 -21.04
N MET A 76 6.23 4.17 -19.99
CA MET A 76 5.61 3.87 -18.71
C MET A 76 6.31 4.60 -17.57
N TRP A 77 5.54 5.21 -16.67
CA TRP A 77 6.04 5.77 -15.42
C TRP A 77 5.55 4.98 -14.21
N THR A 78 6.47 4.73 -13.30
CA THR A 78 6.20 4.08 -12.02
C THR A 78 7.04 4.72 -10.91
N PHE A 79 6.71 4.41 -9.66
CA PHE A 79 7.48 4.79 -8.48
C PHE A 79 8.09 3.58 -7.75
N VAL A 80 7.92 2.36 -8.31
CA VAL A 80 8.48 1.11 -7.81
C VAL A 80 9.23 0.40 -8.93
N GLU A 81 10.52 0.16 -8.78
CA GLU A 81 11.34 -0.47 -9.81
C GLU A 81 10.85 -1.86 -10.20
N LEU A 82 10.38 -2.66 -9.23
CA LEU A 82 9.81 -3.99 -9.49
C LEU A 82 8.56 -3.95 -10.38
N HIS A 83 7.77 -2.89 -10.34
CA HIS A 83 6.65 -2.70 -11.28
C HIS A 83 7.17 -2.56 -12.71
N GLY A 84 8.24 -1.78 -12.92
CA GLY A 84 8.89 -1.67 -14.23
C GLY A 84 9.43 -3.02 -14.73
N GLN A 85 9.99 -3.84 -13.84
CA GLN A 85 10.46 -5.20 -14.17
C GLN A 85 9.29 -6.12 -14.57
N HIS A 86 8.14 -6.02 -13.88
CA HIS A 86 6.93 -6.74 -14.26
C HIS A 86 6.51 -6.41 -15.69
N TYR A 87 6.38 -5.13 -16.06
CA TYR A 87 6.00 -4.73 -17.41
C TYR A 87 7.05 -5.11 -18.44
N GLY A 88 8.32 -5.03 -18.07
CA GLY A 88 9.41 -5.49 -18.93
C GLY A 88 9.29 -6.98 -19.26
N LYS A 89 9.03 -7.82 -18.26
CA LYS A 89 8.80 -9.25 -18.46
C LYS A 89 7.54 -9.52 -19.29
N MET A 90 6.46 -8.81 -19.01
CA MET A 90 5.21 -8.98 -19.75
C MET A 90 5.33 -8.51 -21.21
N ALA A 91 6.15 -7.49 -21.50
CA ALA A 91 6.43 -7.07 -22.87
C ALA A 91 7.18 -8.16 -23.68
N GLU A 92 8.10 -8.90 -23.04
CA GLU A 92 8.75 -10.04 -23.67
C GLU A 92 7.74 -11.13 -24.04
N VAL A 93 6.86 -11.51 -23.08
CA VAL A 93 5.83 -12.54 -23.30
C VAL A 93 4.81 -12.08 -24.35
N TRP A 94 4.38 -10.82 -24.29
CA TRP A 94 3.50 -10.22 -25.30
C TRP A 94 4.06 -10.36 -26.70
N ASN A 95 5.34 -10.05 -26.89
CA ASN A 95 5.98 -10.09 -28.20
C ASN A 95 6.11 -11.52 -28.75
N GLU A 96 6.22 -12.52 -27.86
CA GLU A 96 6.20 -13.94 -28.27
C GLU A 96 4.80 -14.37 -28.73
N GLU A 97 3.76 -13.90 -28.07
CA GLU A 97 2.36 -14.24 -28.37
C GLU A 97 1.76 -13.41 -29.51
N HIS A 98 2.24 -12.17 -29.69
CA HIS A 98 1.74 -11.20 -30.66
C HIS A 98 2.83 -10.73 -31.66
N PRO A 99 3.41 -11.63 -32.45
CA PRO A 99 4.55 -11.30 -33.33
C PRO A 99 4.23 -10.26 -34.39
N ASP A 100 2.94 -10.05 -34.69
CA ASP A 100 2.47 -9.04 -35.65
C ASP A 100 2.19 -7.68 -35.01
N GLN A 101 2.27 -7.59 -33.66
CA GLN A 101 1.97 -6.38 -32.86
C GLN A 101 2.95 -6.25 -31.68
N THR A 102 4.25 -6.32 -32.00
CA THR A 102 5.29 -6.23 -30.98
C THR A 102 5.39 -4.84 -30.37
N ILE A 103 5.84 -4.79 -29.12
CA ILE A 103 6.06 -3.55 -28.36
C ILE A 103 7.49 -3.45 -27.85
N GLU A 104 7.95 -2.20 -27.72
CA GLU A 104 9.08 -1.80 -26.91
C GLU A 104 8.55 -0.94 -25.78
N ILE A 105 8.81 -1.27 -24.52
CA ILE A 105 8.36 -0.48 -23.37
C ILE A 105 9.55 0.14 -22.63
N THR A 106 9.51 1.44 -22.42
CA THR A 106 10.47 2.17 -21.60
C THR A 106 9.83 2.51 -20.25
N CYS A 107 10.28 1.84 -19.20
CA CYS A 107 9.82 2.04 -17.84
C CYS A 107 10.75 3.03 -17.12
N THR A 108 10.22 4.15 -16.67
CA THR A 108 10.95 5.14 -15.86
C THR A 108 10.40 5.14 -14.45
N THR A 109 11.26 4.80 -13.49
CA THR A 109 10.97 4.85 -12.06
C THR A 109 11.41 6.19 -11.50
N TYR A 110 10.48 6.91 -10.89
CA TYR A 110 10.70 8.18 -10.20
C TYR A 110 10.48 8.00 -8.70
N PRO A 111 10.98 8.92 -7.84
CA PRO A 111 10.49 9.06 -6.48
C PRO A 111 8.97 9.23 -6.46
N TYR A 112 8.31 8.65 -5.44
CA TYR A 112 6.84 8.61 -5.33
C TYR A 112 6.17 9.96 -5.55
N SER A 113 6.53 10.97 -4.75
CA SER A 113 5.94 12.30 -4.81
C SER A 113 6.23 13.03 -6.13
N ASP A 114 7.44 12.85 -6.67
CA ASP A 114 7.85 13.46 -7.93
C ASP A 114 7.08 12.91 -9.11
N MET A 115 6.88 11.57 -9.15
CA MET A 115 6.15 10.90 -10.21
C MET A 115 4.70 11.39 -10.27
N HIS A 116 3.98 11.39 -9.14
CA HIS A 116 2.59 11.81 -9.10
C HIS A 116 2.41 13.30 -9.40
N THR A 117 3.30 14.16 -8.89
CA THR A 117 3.31 15.60 -9.20
C THR A 117 3.58 15.85 -10.69
N LYS A 118 4.53 15.12 -11.27
CA LYS A 118 4.87 15.21 -12.70
C LYS A 118 3.70 14.72 -13.57
N LEU A 119 3.06 13.60 -13.20
CA LEU A 119 1.90 13.09 -13.92
C LEU A 119 0.76 14.11 -13.92
N LEU A 120 0.37 14.60 -12.75
CA LEU A 120 -0.73 15.57 -12.63
C LEU A 120 -0.44 16.85 -13.44
N THR A 121 0.81 17.35 -13.40
CA THR A 121 1.23 18.51 -14.17
C THR A 121 1.11 18.26 -15.69
N ALA A 122 1.53 17.08 -16.16
CA ALA A 122 1.48 16.73 -17.58
C ALA A 122 0.03 16.52 -18.06
N LEU A 123 -0.82 15.91 -17.22
CA LEU A 123 -2.25 15.76 -17.51
C LEU A 123 -2.95 17.11 -17.63
N GLN A 124 -2.71 18.03 -16.68
CA GLN A 124 -3.25 19.39 -16.71
C GLN A 124 -2.74 20.23 -17.89
N ALA A 125 -1.49 20.05 -18.28
CA ALA A 125 -0.90 20.72 -19.43
C ALA A 125 -1.37 20.17 -20.78
N GLY A 126 -1.97 18.97 -20.80
CA GLY A 126 -2.40 18.28 -22.02
C GLY A 126 -1.22 17.77 -22.88
N THR A 127 -0.02 17.67 -22.30
CA THR A 127 1.18 17.19 -22.99
C THR A 127 2.24 16.70 -21.99
N GLY A 128 2.99 15.65 -22.38
CA GLY A 128 4.14 15.17 -21.64
C GLY A 128 3.83 14.07 -20.62
N ALA A 129 2.57 13.57 -20.57
CA ALA A 129 2.25 12.36 -19.86
C ALA A 129 2.72 11.12 -20.63
N PRO A 130 3.04 10.00 -19.94
CA PRO A 130 3.40 8.74 -20.57
C PRO A 130 2.18 8.07 -21.19
N ASP A 131 2.38 6.96 -21.91
CA ASP A 131 1.29 6.12 -22.40
C ASP A 131 0.60 5.41 -21.23
N ILE A 132 1.39 4.84 -20.32
CA ILE A 132 0.97 4.04 -19.17
C ILE A 132 1.57 4.65 -17.91
N CYS A 133 0.83 4.72 -16.82
CA CYS A 133 1.33 5.24 -15.55
C CYS A 133 0.73 4.51 -14.36
N ASP A 134 1.56 4.18 -13.39
CA ASP A 134 1.10 3.75 -12.07
C ASP A 134 0.54 4.94 -11.30
N VAL A 135 -0.58 4.73 -10.63
CA VAL A 135 -1.21 5.71 -9.74
C VAL A 135 -1.54 5.02 -8.44
N GLU A 136 -0.88 5.45 -7.37
CA GLU A 136 -1.17 4.93 -6.03
C GLU A 136 -2.59 5.33 -5.62
N VAL A 137 -3.24 4.50 -4.81
CA VAL A 137 -4.65 4.64 -4.45
C VAL A 137 -4.98 5.98 -3.79
N GLY A 138 -4.11 6.51 -2.93
CA GLY A 138 -4.28 7.82 -2.28
C GLY A 138 -4.12 8.99 -3.24
N GLN A 139 -3.42 8.80 -4.36
CA GLN A 139 -3.23 9.81 -5.40
C GLN A 139 -4.29 9.77 -6.51
N PHE A 140 -5.03 8.65 -6.63
CA PHE A 140 -6.06 8.50 -7.65
C PHE A 140 -7.16 9.58 -7.60
N PRO A 141 -7.61 10.08 -6.43
CA PRO A 141 -8.54 11.20 -6.35
C PRO A 141 -8.10 12.44 -7.10
N ASN A 142 -6.79 12.70 -7.18
CA ASN A 142 -6.26 13.88 -7.87
C ASN A 142 -6.41 13.78 -9.39
N VAL A 143 -6.39 12.57 -9.96
CA VAL A 143 -6.56 12.34 -11.41
C VAL A 143 -8.00 12.12 -11.80
N VAL A 144 -8.87 11.69 -10.86
CA VAL A 144 -10.31 11.52 -11.07
C VAL A 144 -11.00 12.83 -11.49
N ALA A 145 -10.50 13.98 -11.04
CA ALA A 145 -11.09 15.28 -11.35
C ALA A 145 -11.11 15.63 -12.84
N GLY A 146 -10.36 14.92 -13.69
CA GLY A 146 -10.28 15.15 -15.13
C GLY A 146 -10.41 13.88 -15.98
N LEU A 147 -11.11 12.85 -15.49
CA LEU A 147 -11.17 11.50 -16.06
C LEU A 147 -11.34 11.45 -17.57
N ASP A 148 -12.43 12.02 -18.07
CA ASP A 148 -12.82 11.94 -19.49
C ASP A 148 -11.81 12.61 -20.43
N GLN A 149 -10.97 13.52 -19.92
CA GLN A 149 -9.97 14.25 -20.70
C GLN A 149 -8.57 13.68 -20.56
N TRP A 150 -8.30 12.97 -19.47
CA TRP A 150 -6.94 12.57 -19.10
C TRP A 150 -6.67 11.10 -19.25
N LEU A 151 -7.67 10.24 -18.95
CA LEU A 151 -7.50 8.79 -18.89
C LEU A 151 -8.41 8.06 -19.88
N VAL A 152 -7.95 6.89 -20.31
CA VAL A 152 -8.69 5.99 -21.19
C VAL A 152 -9.55 5.06 -20.35
N PRO A 153 -10.87 4.92 -20.60
CA PRO A 153 -11.68 3.88 -19.97
C PRO A 153 -11.17 2.49 -20.36
N LEU A 154 -11.05 1.60 -19.39
CA LEU A 154 -10.50 0.25 -19.56
C LEU A 154 -11.56 -0.84 -19.69
N ASP A 155 -12.86 -0.51 -19.59
CA ASP A 155 -13.95 -1.49 -19.50
C ASP A 155 -13.92 -2.55 -20.60
N ASP A 156 -13.78 -2.12 -21.87
CA ASP A 156 -13.80 -3.05 -23.02
C ASP A 156 -12.56 -3.98 -23.03
N TYR A 157 -11.41 -3.48 -22.56
CA TYR A 157 -10.15 -4.23 -22.50
C TYR A 157 -10.09 -5.14 -21.26
N ALA A 158 -10.67 -4.72 -20.15
CA ALA A 158 -10.77 -5.50 -18.91
C ALA A 158 -11.86 -6.59 -18.98
N ALA A 159 -12.89 -6.40 -19.83
CA ALA A 159 -14.06 -7.29 -19.90
C ALA A 159 -13.73 -8.80 -19.95
N PRO A 160 -12.70 -9.28 -20.68
CA PRO A 160 -12.37 -10.69 -20.73
C PRO A 160 -11.96 -11.29 -19.37
N TYR A 161 -11.49 -10.47 -18.43
CA TYR A 161 -10.91 -10.88 -17.15
C TYR A 161 -11.85 -10.67 -15.96
N MET A 162 -12.89 -9.83 -16.10
CA MET A 162 -13.71 -9.33 -14.98
C MET A 162 -14.47 -10.41 -14.21
N GLU A 163 -14.70 -11.61 -14.78
CA GLU A 163 -15.46 -12.68 -14.12
C GLU A 163 -14.78 -13.18 -12.84
N THR A 164 -13.44 -13.19 -12.84
CA THR A 164 -12.63 -13.70 -11.72
C THR A 164 -11.96 -12.61 -10.89
N MET A 165 -12.04 -11.36 -11.33
CA MET A 165 -11.40 -10.24 -10.63
C MET A 165 -12.16 -9.84 -9.36
N VAL A 166 -11.43 -9.49 -8.31
CA VAL A 166 -12.00 -8.91 -7.08
C VAL A 166 -12.62 -7.55 -7.40
N LYS A 167 -13.96 -7.56 -7.58
CA LYS A 167 -14.71 -6.36 -7.98
C LYS A 167 -14.48 -5.17 -7.04
N ALA A 168 -14.41 -5.40 -5.75
CA ALA A 168 -14.18 -4.35 -4.76
C ALA A 168 -12.88 -3.58 -5.03
N ARG A 169 -11.84 -4.28 -5.53
CA ARG A 169 -10.56 -3.65 -5.85
C ARG A 169 -10.61 -2.92 -7.19
N MET A 170 -11.31 -3.48 -8.19
CA MET A 170 -11.57 -2.79 -9.43
C MET A 170 -12.35 -1.48 -9.19
N ASP A 171 -13.37 -1.53 -8.34
CA ASP A 171 -14.20 -0.36 -8.00
C ASP A 171 -13.39 0.79 -7.37
N THR A 172 -12.23 0.51 -6.77
CA THR A 172 -11.33 1.54 -6.21
C THR A 172 -10.79 2.50 -7.29
N TYR A 173 -10.66 2.00 -8.52
CA TYR A 173 -10.17 2.78 -9.67
C TYR A 173 -11.27 3.08 -10.68
N ALA A 174 -12.52 3.09 -10.24
CA ALA A 174 -13.65 3.52 -11.03
C ALA A 174 -13.90 5.03 -10.90
N GLY A 175 -14.35 5.64 -11.98
CA GLY A 175 -14.89 7.01 -11.97
C GLY A 175 -16.32 7.08 -11.45
N GLU A 176 -16.80 8.29 -11.16
CA GLU A 176 -18.22 8.55 -10.81
C GLU A 176 -19.17 8.18 -11.94
N ASP A 177 -18.69 8.14 -13.18
CA ASP A 177 -19.42 7.70 -14.38
C ASP A 177 -19.60 6.17 -14.46
N GLY A 178 -18.95 5.42 -13.55
CA GLY A 178 -19.02 3.98 -13.44
C GLY A 178 -18.06 3.22 -14.36
N HIS A 179 -17.18 3.91 -15.08
CA HIS A 179 -16.14 3.32 -15.88
C HIS A 179 -14.89 3.03 -15.05
N TYR A 180 -14.15 1.96 -15.40
CA TYR A 180 -12.85 1.64 -14.81
C TYR A 180 -11.74 2.37 -15.57
N TYR A 181 -10.87 3.08 -14.83
CA TYR A 181 -9.75 3.83 -15.39
C TYR A 181 -8.37 3.29 -14.97
N GLY A 182 -8.33 2.40 -13.98
CA GLY A 182 -7.10 1.79 -13.52
C GLY A 182 -7.23 0.29 -13.32
N ALA A 183 -6.19 -0.45 -13.71
CA ALA A 183 -6.05 -1.88 -13.46
C ALA A 183 -5.20 -2.09 -12.20
N PRO A 184 -5.73 -2.66 -11.11
CA PRO A 184 -4.99 -2.88 -9.86
C PRO A 184 -3.96 -3.99 -10.00
N TYR A 185 -2.89 -3.97 -9.15
CA TYR A 185 -1.95 -5.08 -9.01
C TYR A 185 -2.46 -6.15 -8.05
N HIS A 186 -3.10 -5.76 -6.96
CA HIS A 186 -3.39 -6.67 -5.86
C HIS A 186 -4.64 -6.25 -5.08
N VAL A 187 -5.11 -7.15 -4.24
CA VAL A 187 -6.22 -6.89 -3.32
C VAL A 187 -5.75 -6.03 -2.15
N GLY A 188 -4.54 -6.27 -1.65
CA GLY A 188 -3.98 -5.62 -0.48
C GLY A 188 -4.64 -6.08 0.81
N ALA A 189 -5.06 -7.35 0.88
CA ALA A 189 -5.74 -7.89 2.05
C ALA A 189 -4.86 -7.82 3.30
N THR A 190 -5.36 -7.16 4.34
CA THR A 190 -4.66 -7.06 5.62
C THR A 190 -4.74 -8.37 6.39
N VAL A 191 -3.61 -8.77 6.94
CA VAL A 191 -3.41 -9.97 7.74
C VAL A 191 -2.61 -9.64 9.00
N MET A 192 -2.56 -10.57 9.95
CA MET A 192 -1.62 -10.51 11.07
C MET A 192 -0.39 -11.36 10.77
N TYR A 193 0.77 -10.82 11.01
CA TYR A 193 2.04 -11.53 11.01
C TYR A 193 2.45 -11.87 12.44
N TYR A 194 2.95 -13.12 12.67
CA TYR A 194 3.41 -13.59 13.97
C TYR A 194 4.76 -14.28 13.83
N ASN A 195 5.75 -13.89 14.64
CA ASN A 195 7.03 -14.60 14.75
C ASN A 195 6.88 -15.79 15.68
N VAL A 196 6.51 -16.94 15.13
CA VAL A 196 6.24 -18.17 15.87
C VAL A 196 7.49 -18.66 16.59
N ALA A 197 8.68 -18.55 15.96
CA ALA A 197 9.92 -19.02 16.55
C ALA A 197 10.30 -18.21 17.81
N ALA A 198 10.25 -16.88 17.72
CA ALA A 198 10.52 -16.02 18.87
C ALA A 198 9.49 -16.20 20.00
N MET A 199 8.21 -16.35 19.64
CA MET A 199 7.16 -16.62 20.62
C MET A 199 7.37 -17.97 21.33
N ALA A 200 7.71 -19.01 20.59
CA ALA A 200 7.96 -20.35 21.15
C ALA A 200 9.14 -20.34 22.13
N GLU A 201 10.22 -19.66 21.76
CA GLU A 201 11.40 -19.50 22.62
C GLU A 201 11.05 -18.76 23.93
N ALA A 202 10.39 -17.60 23.82
CA ALA A 202 10.00 -16.79 24.97
C ALA A 202 9.04 -17.51 25.91
N MET A 203 8.03 -18.19 25.34
CA MET A 203 6.99 -18.86 26.12
C MET A 203 7.43 -20.26 26.62
N GLY A 204 8.53 -20.81 26.11
CA GLY A 204 9.03 -22.13 26.50
C GLY A 204 8.11 -23.28 26.08
N ILE A 205 7.38 -23.12 24.96
CA ILE A 205 6.48 -24.12 24.36
C ILE A 205 6.92 -24.44 22.94
N SER A 206 6.32 -25.44 22.32
CA SER A 206 6.62 -25.78 20.92
C SER A 206 6.00 -24.76 19.95
N GLU A 207 6.60 -24.64 18.75
CA GLU A 207 6.07 -23.80 17.67
C GLU A 207 4.66 -24.25 17.24
N ASP A 208 4.37 -25.55 17.25
CA ASP A 208 3.04 -26.07 16.98
C ASP A 208 2.00 -25.61 18.01
N GLU A 209 2.40 -25.53 19.31
CA GLU A 209 1.53 -24.99 20.36
C GLU A 209 1.29 -23.50 20.19
N VAL A 210 2.31 -22.72 19.76
CA VAL A 210 2.16 -21.30 19.43
C VAL A 210 1.20 -21.13 18.25
N THR A 211 1.40 -21.88 17.17
CA THR A 211 0.53 -21.84 15.99
C THR A 211 -0.93 -22.16 16.36
N ALA A 212 -1.15 -23.21 17.20
CA ALA A 212 -2.50 -23.55 17.66
C ALA A 212 -3.15 -22.42 18.50
N LYS A 213 -2.35 -21.68 19.29
CA LYS A 213 -2.85 -20.51 20.01
C LYS A 213 -3.23 -19.38 19.05
N ILE A 214 -2.38 -19.08 18.04
CA ILE A 214 -2.66 -18.08 17.01
C ILE A 214 -3.95 -18.43 16.26
N ASP A 215 -4.13 -19.70 15.84
CA ASP A 215 -5.33 -20.15 15.13
C ASP A 215 -6.62 -20.03 15.97
N SER A 216 -6.50 -19.94 17.29
CA SER A 216 -7.63 -19.75 18.19
C SER A 216 -8.02 -18.27 18.39
N VAL A 217 -7.21 -17.33 17.91
CA VAL A 217 -7.49 -15.89 18.00
C VAL A 217 -8.60 -15.53 17.02
N VAL A 218 -9.68 -14.99 17.52
CA VAL A 218 -10.84 -14.50 16.74
C VAL A 218 -11.09 -13.03 17.00
N THR A 219 -10.95 -12.61 18.25
CA THR A 219 -11.25 -11.25 18.69
C THR A 219 -9.99 -10.52 19.18
N TRP A 220 -10.08 -9.18 19.28
CA TRP A 220 -9.02 -8.39 19.91
C TRP A 220 -8.79 -8.76 21.39
N ASP A 221 -9.82 -9.28 22.06
CA ASP A 221 -9.67 -9.80 23.43
C ASP A 221 -8.84 -11.10 23.45
N ASP A 222 -9.02 -11.98 22.45
CA ASP A 222 -8.20 -13.20 22.29
C ASP A 222 -6.75 -12.81 21.96
N TYR A 223 -6.55 -11.82 21.07
CA TYR A 223 -5.24 -11.29 20.74
C TYR A 223 -4.52 -10.70 21.96
N GLN A 224 -5.24 -9.92 22.76
CA GLN A 224 -4.73 -9.37 24.02
C GLN A 224 -4.32 -10.50 24.96
N ALA A 225 -5.15 -11.52 25.12
CA ALA A 225 -4.84 -12.64 26.02
C ALA A 225 -3.58 -13.41 25.58
N LEU A 226 -3.41 -13.65 24.28
CA LEU A 226 -2.20 -14.29 23.73
C LEU A 226 -0.95 -13.44 23.97
N GLY A 227 -1.05 -12.13 23.72
CA GLY A 227 0.07 -11.23 23.91
C GLY A 227 0.43 -11.02 25.39
N ASP A 228 -0.55 -11.00 26.29
CA ASP A 228 -0.31 -10.96 27.75
C ASP A 228 0.46 -12.18 28.23
N GLU A 229 0.15 -13.37 27.71
CA GLU A 229 0.94 -14.59 27.97
C GLU A 229 2.39 -14.45 27.50
N TYR A 230 2.61 -13.90 26.28
CA TYR A 230 3.92 -13.66 25.73
C TYR A 230 4.72 -12.65 26.54
N VAL A 231 4.15 -11.46 26.82
CA VAL A 231 4.83 -10.40 27.58
C VAL A 231 5.19 -10.86 28.99
N ALA A 232 4.29 -11.63 29.65
CA ALA A 232 4.57 -12.21 30.94
C ALA A 232 5.70 -13.27 30.90
N ALA A 233 5.81 -14.03 29.82
CA ALA A 233 6.82 -15.05 29.64
C ALA A 233 8.20 -14.47 29.31
N ILE A 234 8.29 -13.49 28.41
CA ILE A 234 9.55 -12.87 28.01
C ILE A 234 10.16 -12.07 29.19
N GLY A 235 9.35 -11.29 29.91
CA GLY A 235 9.74 -10.53 31.09
C GLY A 235 10.95 -9.62 30.91
N GLU A 236 11.25 -9.23 29.67
CA GLU A 236 12.41 -8.43 29.28
C GLU A 236 11.99 -7.02 28.87
N GLU A 237 12.73 -6.00 29.34
CA GLU A 237 12.50 -4.60 28.97
C GLU A 237 12.85 -4.39 27.49
N GLY A 238 12.00 -3.67 26.74
CA GLY A 238 12.19 -3.40 25.32
C GLY A 238 11.67 -4.52 24.41
N LYS A 239 10.96 -5.51 24.96
CA LYS A 239 10.27 -6.55 24.20
C LYS A 239 8.77 -6.44 24.38
N TYR A 240 8.04 -6.38 23.28
CA TYR A 240 6.61 -6.15 23.24
C TYR A 240 5.92 -7.18 22.35
N PHE A 241 4.63 -7.34 22.48
CA PHE A 241 3.88 -8.22 21.59
C PHE A 241 3.67 -7.58 20.21
N THR A 242 3.41 -6.27 20.18
CA THR A 242 3.16 -5.53 18.94
C THR A 242 3.70 -4.09 19.03
N SER A 243 3.54 -3.34 17.94
CA SER A 243 3.77 -1.90 17.91
C SER A 243 2.54 -1.15 17.38
N VAL A 244 2.46 0.13 17.72
CA VAL A 244 1.43 1.06 17.27
C VAL A 244 2.07 2.07 16.32
N ASP A 245 1.56 2.13 15.10
CA ASP A 245 2.00 3.11 14.12
C ASP A 245 1.38 4.49 14.41
N THR A 246 2.19 5.54 14.37
CA THR A 246 1.75 6.94 14.50
C THR A 246 1.84 7.70 13.19
N GLY A 247 2.56 7.16 12.20
CA GLY A 247 2.69 7.66 10.84
C GLY A 247 1.87 6.88 9.81
N GLY A 248 1.04 5.92 10.25
CA GLY A 248 0.21 5.08 9.37
C GLY A 248 -1.23 4.96 9.87
N THR A 249 -2.12 4.54 9.00
CA THR A 249 -3.56 4.42 9.28
C THR A 249 -4.09 2.98 9.23
N ASP A 250 -3.23 1.99 9.04
CA ASP A 250 -3.61 0.59 8.81
C ASP A 250 -4.55 0.03 9.90
N TRP A 251 -4.19 0.26 11.16
CA TRP A 251 -5.01 -0.14 12.31
C TRP A 251 -6.40 0.51 12.31
N LEU A 252 -6.48 1.78 11.90
CA LEU A 252 -7.73 2.54 11.86
C LEU A 252 -8.62 2.07 10.72
N TRP A 253 -8.02 1.78 9.57
CA TRP A 253 -8.74 1.24 8.43
C TRP A 253 -9.29 -0.15 8.72
N LEU A 254 -8.51 -1.00 9.38
CA LEU A 254 -8.97 -2.30 9.82
C LEU A 254 -10.18 -2.17 10.76
N ALA A 255 -10.10 -1.31 11.77
CA ALA A 255 -11.20 -1.06 12.69
C ALA A 255 -12.46 -0.52 12.00
N MET A 256 -12.31 0.39 11.04
CA MET A 256 -13.44 0.90 10.26
C MET A 256 -14.10 -0.19 9.42
N ALA A 257 -13.29 -1.03 8.76
CA ALA A 257 -13.79 -2.11 7.92
C ALA A 257 -14.56 -3.18 8.69
N GLU A 258 -14.21 -3.43 9.97
CA GLU A 258 -14.93 -4.38 10.84
C GLU A 258 -16.41 -4.02 11.01
N TYR A 259 -16.73 -2.73 11.07
CA TYR A 259 -18.10 -2.22 11.23
C TYR A 259 -18.91 -2.13 9.93
N GLY A 260 -18.33 -2.52 8.80
CA GLY A 260 -18.99 -2.54 7.50
C GLY A 260 -18.65 -1.36 6.61
N ASP A 261 -19.17 -1.42 5.38
CA ASP A 261 -18.80 -0.50 4.30
C ASP A 261 -19.51 0.87 4.37
N ASP A 262 -20.44 1.05 5.30
CA ASP A 262 -21.35 2.22 5.34
C ASP A 262 -20.71 3.49 5.91
N TRP A 263 -19.49 3.42 6.42
CA TRP A 263 -18.79 4.60 6.92
C TRP A 263 -18.45 5.61 5.80
N THR A 264 -18.43 5.16 4.53
CA THR A 264 -18.23 6.01 3.37
C THR A 264 -19.47 6.81 2.99
N GLY A 265 -20.67 6.42 3.42
CA GLY A 265 -21.92 7.13 3.16
C GLY A 265 -22.03 8.50 3.83
N GLY A 266 -21.02 8.87 4.62
CA GLY A 266 -21.00 10.09 5.40
C GLY A 266 -20.07 11.19 4.91
N PHE A 267 -19.37 11.03 3.79
CA PHE A 267 -18.42 12.06 3.35
C PHE A 267 -19.05 13.35 2.83
N ASP A 268 -20.28 13.28 2.33
CA ASP A 268 -21.09 14.48 2.05
C ASP A 268 -21.59 15.16 3.34
N ASP A 269 -21.54 14.45 4.47
CA ASP A 269 -21.88 14.95 5.81
C ASP A 269 -20.86 14.41 6.83
N PRO A 270 -19.81 15.20 7.18
CA PRO A 270 -18.79 14.81 8.16
C PRO A 270 -19.33 14.39 9.53
N ALA A 271 -20.60 14.71 9.84
CA ALA A 271 -21.25 14.27 11.08
C ALA A 271 -21.61 12.78 11.08
N ASN A 272 -21.57 12.12 9.93
CA ASN A 272 -21.90 10.70 9.77
C ASN A 272 -20.66 9.79 9.66
N VAL A 273 -19.45 10.33 9.77
CA VAL A 273 -18.23 9.50 9.84
C VAL A 273 -18.33 8.63 11.10
N GLN A 274 -18.24 7.31 10.94
CA GLN A 274 -18.28 6.37 12.07
C GLN A 274 -16.96 6.41 12.84
N LEU A 275 -16.83 7.42 13.68
CA LEU A 275 -15.64 7.60 14.53
C LEU A 275 -15.60 6.62 15.72
N ASP A 276 -16.69 5.94 16.03
CA ASP A 276 -16.78 5.04 17.19
C ASP A 276 -15.80 3.87 17.08
N SER A 277 -15.62 3.30 15.88
CA SER A 277 -14.65 2.21 15.65
C SER A 277 -13.21 2.71 15.75
N VAL A 278 -12.93 3.87 15.20
CA VAL A 278 -11.62 4.53 15.29
C VAL A 278 -11.28 4.85 16.73
N GLN A 279 -12.22 5.45 17.48
CA GLN A 279 -12.04 5.75 18.90
C GLN A 279 -11.74 4.47 19.69
N LYS A 280 -12.51 3.40 19.48
CA LYS A 280 -12.33 2.11 20.14
C LYS A 280 -10.96 1.52 19.90
N MET A 281 -10.47 1.58 18.64
CA MET A 281 -9.11 1.14 18.29
C MET A 281 -8.04 1.99 18.98
N LEU A 282 -8.17 3.32 18.97
CA LEU A 282 -7.22 4.21 19.63
C LEU A 282 -7.20 4.02 21.15
N GLU A 283 -8.35 3.83 21.80
CA GLU A 283 -8.44 3.53 23.24
C GLU A 283 -7.75 2.19 23.57
N MET A 284 -7.92 1.18 22.73
CA MET A 284 -7.25 -0.12 22.87
C MET A 284 -5.73 0.03 22.71
N GLN A 285 -5.26 0.71 21.68
CA GLN A 285 -3.83 0.97 21.45
C GLN A 285 -3.20 1.75 22.60
N GLN A 286 -3.88 2.77 23.13
CA GLN A 286 -3.41 3.51 24.30
C GLN A 286 -3.28 2.59 25.53
N SER A 287 -4.25 1.69 25.73
CA SER A 287 -4.18 0.69 26.81
C SER A 287 -2.99 -0.25 26.64
N TRP A 288 -2.67 -0.66 25.42
CA TRP A 288 -1.50 -1.50 25.11
C TRP A 288 -0.18 -0.79 25.42
N LEU A 289 -0.08 0.50 25.08
CA LEU A 289 1.09 1.32 25.41
C LEU A 289 1.25 1.49 26.93
N ASP A 290 0.16 1.78 27.63
CA ASP A 290 0.16 2.00 29.08
C ASP A 290 0.52 0.72 29.87
N SER A 291 0.18 -0.46 29.34
CA SER A 291 0.46 -1.76 29.97
C SER A 291 1.83 -2.35 29.63
N GLY A 292 2.52 -1.81 28.62
CA GLY A 292 3.75 -2.42 28.08
C GLY A 292 3.48 -3.64 27.20
N PHE A 293 2.27 -3.80 26.69
CA PHE A 293 1.91 -4.78 25.68
C PHE A 293 2.43 -4.39 24.30
N ALA A 294 2.43 -3.10 24.00
CA ALA A 294 2.94 -2.52 22.75
C ALA A 294 3.92 -1.38 23.00
N GLU A 295 4.70 -1.07 21.98
CA GLU A 295 5.46 0.17 21.88
C GLU A 295 4.94 1.05 20.73
N VAL A 296 5.42 2.29 20.64
CA VAL A 296 5.27 3.09 19.42
C VAL A 296 6.30 2.62 18.42
N SER A 297 5.87 2.34 17.19
CA SER A 297 6.80 1.95 16.12
C SER A 297 7.94 2.97 15.97
N PRO A 298 9.20 2.53 15.90
CA PRO A 298 10.32 3.41 15.60
C PRO A 298 10.04 4.21 14.31
N ASP A 299 10.37 5.51 14.33
CA ASP A 299 10.05 6.46 13.26
C ASP A 299 8.56 6.52 12.87
N GLY A 300 7.69 5.97 13.73
CA GLY A 300 6.24 6.05 13.61
C GLY A 300 5.60 4.99 12.71
N HIS A 301 6.36 4.12 12.05
CA HIS A 301 5.80 3.15 11.12
C HIS A 301 6.61 1.86 11.01
N VAL A 302 5.94 0.71 11.02
CA VAL A 302 6.58 -0.60 10.90
C VAL A 302 7.22 -0.84 9.52
N ASP A 303 6.78 -0.14 8.48
CA ASP A 303 7.31 -0.21 7.11
C ASP A 303 8.37 0.89 6.84
N LEU A 304 9.30 1.07 7.78
CA LEU A 304 10.47 1.92 7.65
C LEU A 304 11.72 1.13 8.08
N GLU A 305 12.91 1.62 7.72
CA GLU A 305 14.17 0.94 8.04
C GLU A 305 14.30 0.63 9.54
N ALA A 306 13.94 1.59 10.39
CA ALA A 306 13.94 1.38 11.85
C ALA A 306 12.88 0.34 12.29
N GLY A 307 11.75 0.25 11.60
CA GLY A 307 10.73 -0.78 11.81
C GLY A 307 11.24 -2.17 11.43
N PHE A 308 11.93 -2.31 10.30
CA PHE A 308 12.56 -3.59 9.90
C PHE A 308 13.61 -4.04 10.92
N GLN A 309 14.44 -3.12 11.40
CA GLN A 309 15.42 -3.43 12.44
C GLN A 309 14.75 -3.86 13.75
N ASN A 310 13.64 -3.22 14.10
CA ASN A 310 12.86 -3.55 15.29
C ASN A 310 12.27 -4.97 15.22
N ILE A 311 11.84 -5.40 14.04
CA ILE A 311 11.39 -6.77 13.78
C ILE A 311 12.56 -7.76 13.87
N LEU A 312 13.69 -7.46 13.24
CA LEU A 312 14.91 -8.28 13.27
C LEU A 312 15.47 -8.45 14.68
N ASP A 313 15.38 -7.42 15.50
CA ASP A 313 15.80 -7.48 16.89
C ASP A 313 14.78 -8.24 17.77
N HIS A 314 13.68 -8.72 17.20
CA HIS A 314 12.56 -9.35 17.92
C HIS A 314 12.01 -8.48 19.06
N ASN A 315 11.99 -7.15 18.88
CA ASN A 315 11.41 -6.27 19.87
C ASN A 315 9.88 -6.33 19.82
N ILE A 316 9.34 -6.66 18.64
CA ILE A 316 7.93 -7.02 18.43
C ILE A 316 7.83 -8.37 17.74
N VAL A 317 6.76 -9.11 17.99
CA VAL A 317 6.54 -10.45 17.42
C VAL A 317 5.21 -10.59 16.68
N SER A 318 4.41 -9.54 16.63
CA SER A 318 3.13 -9.53 15.91
C SER A 318 2.77 -8.11 15.46
N PHE A 319 2.19 -7.99 14.25
CA PHE A 319 1.66 -6.73 13.74
C PHE A 319 0.74 -6.99 12.54
N PRO A 320 -0.26 -6.11 12.26
CA PRO A 320 -1.06 -6.17 11.06
C PRO A 320 -0.36 -5.45 9.90
N LYS A 321 -0.39 -6.06 8.73
CA LYS A 321 -0.02 -5.43 7.45
C LYS A 321 -0.73 -6.15 6.31
N ALA A 322 -0.88 -5.47 5.18
CA ALA A 322 -1.38 -6.11 3.97
C ALA A 322 -0.38 -7.13 3.41
N LEU A 323 -0.87 -8.09 2.63
CA LEU A 323 -0.03 -9.17 2.08
C LEU A 323 1.12 -8.67 1.20
N TRP A 324 1.00 -7.49 0.57
CA TRP A 324 2.11 -6.90 -0.19
C TRP A 324 3.38 -6.68 0.66
N TYR A 325 3.24 -6.58 2.00
CA TYR A 325 4.38 -6.46 2.92
C TYR A 325 5.29 -7.70 2.92
N MET A 326 4.85 -8.84 2.37
CA MET A 326 5.69 -10.04 2.24
C MET A 326 6.99 -9.75 1.49
N SER A 327 6.98 -8.83 0.54
CA SER A 327 8.19 -8.39 -0.16
C SER A 327 9.22 -7.72 0.77
N ARG A 328 8.79 -7.10 1.87
CA ARG A 328 9.70 -6.53 2.88
C ARG A 328 10.45 -7.63 3.64
N PHE A 329 9.76 -8.70 3.97
CA PHE A 329 10.37 -9.87 4.61
C PHE A 329 11.44 -10.49 3.73
N THR A 330 11.15 -10.75 2.46
CA THR A 330 12.11 -11.38 1.55
C THR A 330 13.28 -10.47 1.19
N ASN A 331 13.07 -9.16 1.09
CA ASN A 331 14.10 -8.21 0.67
C ASN A 331 14.97 -7.71 1.83
N TYR A 332 14.38 -7.47 3.00
CA TYR A 332 15.06 -6.80 4.12
C TYR A 332 15.32 -7.71 5.33
N MET A 333 14.62 -8.85 5.41
CA MET A 333 14.67 -9.77 6.56
C MET A 333 14.81 -11.23 6.12
N PRO A 334 15.68 -11.57 5.12
CA PRO A 334 15.77 -12.93 4.58
C PRO A 334 16.19 -13.97 5.60
N GLU A 335 16.89 -13.58 6.68
CA GLU A 335 17.31 -14.45 7.78
C GLU A 335 16.16 -14.96 8.65
N GLU A 336 15.01 -14.29 8.60
CA GLU A 336 13.81 -14.66 9.33
C GLU A 336 12.93 -15.71 8.59
N SER A 337 13.38 -16.22 7.45
CA SER A 337 12.68 -17.25 6.69
C SER A 337 12.35 -18.47 7.54
N GLY A 338 11.10 -18.91 7.54
CA GLY A 338 10.61 -20.03 8.33
C GLY A 338 10.19 -19.69 9.76
N ASN A 339 10.37 -18.43 10.21
CA ASN A 339 9.99 -18.00 11.55
C ASN A 339 8.56 -17.44 11.63
N TRP A 340 8.05 -16.92 10.53
CA TRP A 340 6.82 -16.15 10.48
C TRP A 340 5.61 -16.95 10.01
N TYR A 341 4.46 -16.71 10.66
CA TYR A 341 3.16 -17.27 10.35
C TYR A 341 2.17 -16.16 10.05
N ILE A 342 1.33 -16.35 9.04
CA ILE A 342 0.30 -15.40 8.62
C ILE A 342 -1.06 -15.89 9.13
N ALA A 343 -1.84 -15.00 9.73
CA ALA A 343 -3.19 -15.31 10.21
C ALA A 343 -4.19 -14.20 9.85
N LYS A 344 -5.49 -14.48 9.99
CA LYS A 344 -6.53 -13.45 9.87
C LYS A 344 -6.38 -12.41 10.96
N CYS A 345 -6.76 -11.16 10.66
CA CYS A 345 -6.84 -10.15 11.71
C CYS A 345 -7.94 -10.48 12.71
N PRO A 346 -7.72 -10.20 14.01
CA PRO A 346 -8.78 -10.21 15.01
C PRO A 346 -9.83 -9.15 14.70
N VAL A 347 -11.02 -9.32 15.28
CA VAL A 347 -12.14 -8.38 15.17
C VAL A 347 -12.68 -8.01 16.55
N PHE A 348 -13.42 -6.90 16.68
CA PHE A 348 -14.02 -6.55 17.96
C PHE A 348 -15.14 -7.52 18.35
N GLU A 349 -15.92 -7.99 17.37
CA GLU A 349 -17.00 -8.95 17.57
C GLU A 349 -16.94 -10.05 16.53
N ALA A 350 -17.05 -11.31 16.96
CA ALA A 350 -17.00 -12.44 16.06
C ALA A 350 -18.04 -12.33 14.93
N GLY A 351 -17.59 -12.51 13.68
CA GLY A 351 -18.42 -12.40 12.49
C GLY A 351 -18.34 -11.05 11.79
N GLN A 352 -17.58 -10.08 12.33
CA GLN A 352 -17.21 -8.86 11.60
C GLN A 352 -16.19 -9.16 10.51
N LYS A 353 -15.96 -8.20 9.62
CA LYS A 353 -14.94 -8.30 8.57
C LYS A 353 -13.55 -8.28 9.19
N CYS A 354 -12.74 -9.29 8.89
CA CYS A 354 -11.43 -9.51 9.49
C CYS A 354 -10.26 -9.08 8.57
N SER A 355 -10.54 -8.28 7.55
CA SER A 355 -9.53 -7.76 6.65
C SER A 355 -10.04 -6.51 5.96
N VAL A 356 -9.12 -5.74 5.41
CA VAL A 356 -9.38 -4.54 4.61
C VAL A 356 -8.29 -4.43 3.54
N GLY A 357 -8.66 -3.95 2.36
CA GLY A 357 -7.68 -3.65 1.33
C GLY A 357 -6.92 -2.37 1.67
N ILE A 358 -5.65 -2.49 2.05
CA ILE A 358 -4.78 -1.36 2.39
C ILE A 358 -3.74 -1.15 1.30
N GLY A 359 -3.55 0.14 0.96
CA GLY A 359 -2.67 0.56 -0.10
C GLY A 359 -3.10 0.08 -1.48
N GLY A 360 -2.21 0.21 -2.41
CA GLY A 360 -2.34 -0.35 -3.75
C GLY A 360 -2.16 0.65 -4.86
N THR A 361 -1.78 0.10 -5.99
CA THR A 361 -1.52 0.86 -7.21
C THR A 361 -2.42 0.35 -8.32
N GLY A 362 -3.14 1.28 -8.93
CA GLY A 362 -3.83 1.06 -10.20
C GLY A 362 -3.02 1.65 -11.34
N THR A 363 -2.89 0.92 -12.43
CA THR A 363 -2.19 1.43 -13.59
C THR A 363 -3.18 1.97 -14.60
N VAL A 364 -2.93 3.16 -15.10
CA VAL A 364 -3.81 3.90 -16.01
C VAL A 364 -3.17 4.07 -17.39
N VAL A 365 -4.01 4.27 -18.41
CA VAL A 365 -3.58 4.70 -19.76
C VAL A 365 -3.99 6.14 -19.95
N THR A 366 -3.08 6.98 -20.43
CA THR A 366 -3.37 8.40 -20.64
C THR A 366 -3.95 8.68 -22.02
N GLN A 367 -4.85 9.65 -22.13
CA GLN A 367 -5.38 10.13 -23.41
C GLN A 367 -4.31 10.81 -24.30
N GLN A 368 -3.13 11.07 -23.74
CA GLN A 368 -2.00 11.65 -24.48
C GLN A 368 -1.21 10.59 -25.26
N SER A 369 -1.45 9.30 -25.01
CA SER A 369 -0.85 8.23 -25.77
C SER A 369 -1.23 8.32 -27.25
N ALA A 370 -0.27 8.10 -28.14
CA ALA A 370 -0.52 7.94 -29.55
C ALA A 370 -1.08 6.54 -29.91
N ASN A 371 -1.02 5.60 -28.95
CA ASN A 371 -1.34 4.19 -29.12
C ASN A 371 -2.31 3.71 -28.01
N THR A 372 -3.35 4.47 -27.71
CA THR A 372 -4.26 4.23 -26.59
C THR A 372 -4.85 2.81 -26.57
N ASP A 373 -5.30 2.30 -27.72
CA ASP A 373 -5.89 0.96 -27.81
C ASP A 373 -4.86 -0.13 -27.48
N LEU A 374 -3.66 -0.04 -28.05
CA LEU A 374 -2.58 -1.01 -27.77
C LEU A 374 -2.11 -0.94 -26.31
N ALA A 375 -1.96 0.28 -25.78
CA ALA A 375 -1.55 0.49 -24.41
C ALA A 375 -2.58 -0.09 -23.41
N ALA A 376 -3.88 0.10 -23.67
CA ALA A 376 -4.96 -0.42 -22.83
C ALA A 376 -5.08 -1.96 -22.94
N GLU A 377 -4.97 -2.50 -24.14
CA GLU A 377 -4.98 -3.95 -24.39
C GLU A 377 -3.80 -4.63 -23.68
N PHE A 378 -2.59 -4.12 -23.90
CA PHE A 378 -1.38 -4.63 -23.25
C PHE A 378 -1.48 -4.50 -21.72
N LEU A 379 -1.90 -3.34 -21.21
CA LEU A 379 -2.04 -3.11 -19.76
C LEU A 379 -2.99 -4.13 -19.13
N CYS A 380 -4.21 -4.26 -19.66
CA CYS A 380 -5.19 -5.18 -19.09
C CYS A 380 -4.72 -6.64 -19.17
N TRP A 381 -4.11 -7.04 -20.29
CA TRP A 381 -3.54 -8.37 -20.43
C TRP A 381 -2.38 -8.59 -19.45
N ALA A 382 -1.43 -7.66 -19.35
CA ALA A 382 -0.27 -7.78 -18.48
C ALA A 382 -0.61 -7.85 -16.99
N LYS A 383 -1.75 -7.29 -16.57
CA LYS A 383 -2.16 -7.24 -15.18
C LYS A 383 -3.23 -8.26 -14.79
N MET A 384 -4.08 -8.69 -15.73
CA MET A 384 -5.31 -9.41 -15.42
C MET A 384 -5.37 -10.81 -16.07
N SER A 385 -4.42 -11.15 -16.97
CA SER A 385 -4.31 -12.51 -17.50
C SER A 385 -3.67 -13.45 -16.49
N ASP A 386 -3.81 -14.75 -16.68
CA ASP A 386 -3.19 -15.76 -15.82
C ASP A 386 -1.65 -15.61 -15.80
N GLU A 387 -1.03 -15.29 -16.95
CA GLU A 387 0.40 -15.00 -17.05
C GLU A 387 0.79 -13.73 -16.28
N GLY A 388 -0.02 -12.68 -16.43
CA GLY A 388 0.20 -11.40 -15.75
C GLY A 388 0.12 -11.54 -14.24
N GLU A 389 -0.93 -12.18 -13.74
CA GLU A 389 -1.15 -12.43 -12.32
C GLU A 389 -0.05 -13.35 -11.74
N LYS A 390 0.36 -14.38 -12.50
CA LYS A 390 1.50 -15.22 -12.08
C LYS A 390 2.78 -14.40 -11.97
N ASN A 391 3.07 -13.53 -12.93
CA ASN A 391 4.27 -12.70 -12.87
C ASN A 391 4.19 -11.66 -11.74
N ILE A 392 3.01 -11.13 -11.43
CA ILE A 392 2.80 -10.26 -10.26
C ILE A 392 3.14 -11.02 -8.97
N TRP A 393 2.63 -12.24 -8.82
CA TRP A 393 2.93 -13.07 -7.65
C TRP A 393 4.42 -13.39 -7.53
N ASP A 394 5.03 -13.87 -8.60
CA ASP A 394 6.43 -14.31 -8.60
C ASP A 394 7.42 -13.15 -8.38
N THR A 395 7.12 -11.96 -8.92
CA THR A 395 8.02 -10.80 -8.91
C THR A 395 7.76 -9.89 -7.71
N LEU A 396 6.49 -9.63 -7.39
CA LEU A 396 6.11 -8.61 -6.42
C LEU A 396 5.65 -9.21 -5.08
N GLY A 397 5.23 -10.48 -5.05
CA GLY A 397 4.67 -11.13 -3.86
C GLY A 397 3.31 -10.56 -3.47
N PHE A 398 2.56 -10.05 -4.44
CA PHE A 398 1.28 -9.44 -4.18
C PHE A 398 0.14 -10.47 -4.22
N ASP A 399 -0.86 -10.28 -3.39
CA ASP A 399 -2.11 -11.03 -3.37
C ASP A 399 -2.97 -10.62 -4.57
N VAL A 400 -2.84 -11.37 -5.65
CA VAL A 400 -3.40 -11.05 -6.97
C VAL A 400 -4.92 -10.89 -6.97
N CYS A 401 -5.43 -10.08 -7.89
CA CYS A 401 -6.85 -9.77 -7.98
C CYS A 401 -7.70 -10.87 -8.63
N ASN A 402 -7.08 -11.82 -9.35
CA ASN A 402 -7.78 -12.94 -9.97
C ASN A 402 -8.01 -14.07 -8.96
N THR A 403 -9.25 -14.25 -8.54
CA THR A 403 -9.64 -15.26 -7.53
C THR A 403 -9.50 -16.71 -8.01
N ALA A 404 -9.41 -16.95 -9.32
CA ALA A 404 -9.14 -18.30 -9.85
C ALA A 404 -7.72 -18.75 -9.44
N CYS A 405 -6.75 -17.83 -9.36
CA CYS A 405 -5.39 -18.11 -8.92
C CYS A 405 -5.34 -18.54 -7.44
N TRP A 406 -6.24 -18.03 -6.59
CA TRP A 406 -6.22 -18.32 -5.16
C TRP A 406 -6.49 -19.80 -4.83
N THR A 407 -7.18 -20.50 -5.70
CA THR A 407 -7.57 -21.92 -5.54
C THR A 407 -6.86 -22.86 -6.51
N ASP A 408 -6.01 -22.33 -7.37
CA ASP A 408 -5.13 -23.14 -8.21
C ASP A 408 -3.94 -23.64 -7.38
N ASP A 409 -3.90 -24.96 -7.14
CA ASP A 409 -2.87 -25.60 -6.33
C ASP A 409 -1.45 -25.36 -6.88
N ALA A 410 -1.29 -25.30 -8.19
CA ALA A 410 0.01 -25.03 -8.82
C ALA A 410 0.47 -23.57 -8.68
N PHE A 411 -0.45 -22.67 -8.37
CA PHE A 411 -0.17 -21.26 -8.11
C PHE A 411 -0.03 -21.00 -6.60
N ALA A 412 -1.05 -21.39 -5.83
CA ALA A 412 -1.16 -21.06 -4.42
C ALA A 412 -0.15 -21.81 -3.54
N HIS A 413 0.24 -23.04 -3.94
CA HIS A 413 1.11 -23.94 -3.17
C HIS A 413 2.43 -24.27 -3.92
N ASP A 414 2.91 -23.40 -4.78
CA ASP A 414 4.22 -23.55 -5.43
C ASP A 414 5.34 -23.32 -4.40
N ASP A 415 5.94 -24.39 -3.90
CA ASP A 415 7.07 -24.34 -2.97
C ASP A 415 8.33 -23.69 -3.55
N SER A 416 8.41 -23.53 -4.86
CA SER A 416 9.53 -22.81 -5.51
C SER A 416 9.35 -21.29 -5.48
N ASN A 417 8.14 -20.81 -5.22
CA ASN A 417 7.88 -19.38 -5.03
C ASN A 417 8.51 -18.90 -3.71
N GLN A 418 9.25 -17.81 -3.77
CA GLN A 418 10.01 -17.31 -2.62
C GLN A 418 9.13 -16.90 -1.42
N TYR A 419 7.91 -16.43 -1.67
CA TYR A 419 6.98 -16.00 -0.61
C TYR A 419 6.33 -17.21 0.07
N ASN A 420 5.93 -18.23 -0.69
CA ASN A 420 5.46 -19.50 -0.13
C ASN A 420 6.56 -20.18 0.70
N ALA A 421 7.82 -20.16 0.22
CA ALA A 421 8.94 -20.75 0.93
C ALA A 421 9.36 -19.97 2.19
N TYR A 422 9.04 -18.69 2.28
CA TYR A 422 9.44 -17.84 3.40
C TYR A 422 8.60 -18.06 4.65
N PHE A 423 7.26 -18.14 4.49
CA PHE A 423 6.33 -18.26 5.61
C PHE A 423 6.07 -19.71 5.99
N ARG A 424 5.60 -19.93 7.21
CA ARG A 424 5.26 -21.27 7.74
C ARG A 424 4.00 -21.86 7.14
N ASN A 425 3.17 -21.02 6.53
CA ASN A 425 1.93 -21.39 5.85
C ASN A 425 1.78 -20.62 4.54
N TYR A 426 0.96 -21.15 3.65
CA TYR A 426 0.73 -20.54 2.35
C TYR A 426 -0.15 -19.28 2.50
N PRO A 427 0.29 -18.11 1.98
CA PRO A 427 -0.48 -16.86 2.06
C PRO A 427 -1.87 -16.97 1.43
N TYR A 428 -2.02 -17.74 0.34
CA TYR A 428 -3.30 -17.93 -0.33
C TYR A 428 -4.29 -18.80 0.46
N ASP A 429 -3.84 -19.69 1.34
CA ASP A 429 -4.72 -20.40 2.28
C ASP A 429 -5.37 -19.44 3.27
N VAL A 430 -4.58 -18.46 3.74
CA VAL A 430 -5.08 -17.41 4.63
C VAL A 430 -6.08 -16.53 3.89
N LEU A 431 -5.74 -16.08 2.68
CA LEU A 431 -6.61 -15.26 1.84
C LEU A 431 -7.94 -15.97 1.53
N ASN A 432 -7.90 -17.26 1.17
CA ASN A 432 -9.07 -18.09 0.97
C ASN A 432 -9.90 -18.23 2.26
N SER A 433 -9.25 -18.34 3.42
CA SER A 433 -9.93 -18.46 4.72
C SER A 433 -10.59 -17.14 5.14
N ILE A 434 -10.05 -16.00 4.75
CA ILE A 434 -10.68 -14.69 4.89
C ILE A 434 -11.92 -14.65 3.99
N GLY A 435 -11.75 -14.96 2.71
CA GLY A 435 -12.78 -14.87 1.68
C GLY A 435 -13.10 -13.42 1.30
N MET A 436 -13.50 -13.21 0.06
CA MET A 436 -13.74 -11.86 -0.51
C MET A 436 -14.77 -11.03 0.27
N ASP A 437 -15.80 -11.68 0.80
CA ASP A 437 -16.88 -10.99 1.53
C ASP A 437 -16.42 -10.41 2.87
N ASN A 438 -15.29 -10.87 3.39
CA ASN A 438 -14.71 -10.40 4.65
C ASN A 438 -13.59 -9.39 4.48
N ILE A 439 -13.27 -9.01 3.23
CA ILE A 439 -12.37 -7.89 2.94
C ILE A 439 -13.22 -6.62 2.83
N GLY A 440 -13.00 -5.69 3.75
CA GLY A 440 -13.71 -4.41 3.77
C GLY A 440 -13.28 -3.53 2.61
N LYS A 441 -14.20 -2.65 2.19
CA LYS A 441 -13.94 -1.63 1.18
C LYS A 441 -13.66 -0.31 1.87
N ILE A 442 -12.57 0.33 1.46
CA ILE A 442 -12.33 1.72 1.82
C ILE A 442 -12.29 2.53 0.53
N SER A 443 -13.25 3.44 0.36
CA SER A 443 -13.25 4.36 -0.77
C SER A 443 -12.29 5.52 -0.49
N VAL A 444 -11.06 5.39 -0.97
CA VAL A 444 -10.02 6.43 -0.78
C VAL A 444 -10.41 7.74 -1.46
N VAL A 445 -11.15 7.67 -2.56
CA VAL A 445 -11.71 8.87 -3.24
C VAL A 445 -12.57 9.71 -2.30
N ALA A 446 -13.33 9.04 -1.41
CA ALA A 446 -14.18 9.72 -0.45
C ALA A 446 -13.43 10.18 0.81
N ILE A 447 -12.32 9.51 1.19
CA ILE A 447 -11.61 9.73 2.46
C ILE A 447 -10.52 10.79 2.35
N SER A 448 -9.78 10.80 1.25
CA SER A 448 -8.58 11.63 1.09
C SER A 448 -8.78 13.10 1.50
N PRO A 449 -9.91 13.78 1.18
CA PRO A 449 -10.13 15.16 1.63
C PRO A 449 -10.44 15.32 3.13
N THR A 450 -10.68 14.23 3.84
CA THR A 450 -11.19 14.27 5.24
C THR A 450 -10.13 13.85 6.26
N ILE A 451 -9.18 13.02 5.86
CA ILE A 451 -8.09 12.50 6.72
C ILE A 451 -6.80 13.32 6.55
N ASN A 452 -6.62 13.98 5.41
CA ASN A 452 -5.56 14.95 5.16
C ASN A 452 -6.09 16.36 5.54
#